data_dd9f29c3a62687b104b24328dc9c745e
#
_entry.id   dd9f29c3a62687b104b24328dc9c745e
#
_cell.length_a   1.000
_cell.length_b   1.000
_cell.length_c   1.000
_cell.angle_alpha   90.00
_cell.angle_beta   90.00
_cell.angle_gamma   90.00
#
_symmetry.space_group_name_H-M   'P 1'
#
loop_
_entity.id
_entity.type
_entity.pdbx_description
1 polymer ?
#
loop_
_entity_poly.entity_id
_entity_poly.type
_entity_poly.pdbx_seq_one_letter_code
_entity_poly.pdbx_strand_id
1 'polypeptide(L)'
;MTFDPSEGQGGIEGRAMAYTACLVKRGIHVEVAALSTGSKTSEEHYQGTKLVHLSSSFFRLPWTLRSLVRMMTRSSLDSVFLLSGGSTGTGILILCYSRLTRRRSGVLFYGRDLLQSRRRPTGRISLMLPLLLADGVGTNSKYTRSLLPFRPRNPPVIVYPGVERSIASEFPRAGRNQSEQHILFVGRLVWRKGADLLLTAFGQLRAELPSAKLDIVGDGPELSNLLALANKLGLGDSVTFHGALFGRRLWEIYAEASLLVLPSRQSAHDVEGFGTVFLEAGMFGVPSVGTRTGGIPEAVIDGVTGKLVQPEKTDELLSAMKSLLDDPRELERLGANARERAMKFSWERSTDQVLRLLGYVRNQEGLMANPRTREQR
;
A
#
# COMPACT_ATOMS: atom_id res chain seq x y z
N MET A 1 -16.56 -6.25 12.98
CA MET A 1 -16.27 -6.51 11.55
C MET A 1 -15.61 -7.86 11.52
N THR A 2 -16.23 -8.84 10.94
CA THR A 2 -15.59 -10.12 10.59
C THR A 2 -14.63 -9.83 9.47
N PHE A 3 -13.40 -10.20 9.65
CA PHE A 3 -12.36 -10.06 8.63
C PHE A 3 -12.60 -11.13 7.56
N ASP A 4 -13.11 -10.76 6.40
CA ASP A 4 -13.18 -11.65 5.24
C ASP A 4 -11.99 -11.35 4.32
N PRO A 5 -11.04 -12.28 4.23
CA PRO A 5 -9.86 -12.12 3.40
C PRO A 5 -10.15 -12.16 1.90
N SER A 6 -11.29 -12.72 1.50
CA SER A 6 -11.74 -12.74 0.09
C SER A 6 -12.20 -11.36 -0.39
N GLU A 7 -12.55 -10.46 0.54
CA GLU A 7 -12.94 -9.08 0.27
C GLU A 7 -11.76 -8.11 0.17
N GLY A 8 -10.54 -8.58 -0.02
CA GLY A 8 -9.35 -7.83 -0.40
C GLY A 8 -9.27 -6.42 0.20
N GLN A 9 -9.09 -6.30 1.53
CA GLN A 9 -8.93 -4.98 2.14
C GLN A 9 -7.62 -4.37 1.68
N GLY A 10 -7.69 -3.19 1.06
CA GLY A 10 -6.53 -2.43 0.63
C GLY A 10 -5.73 -1.88 1.82
N GLY A 11 -4.47 -1.50 1.58
CA GLY A 11 -3.64 -0.83 2.58
C GLY A 11 -2.78 -1.77 3.42
N ILE A 12 -2.61 -1.47 4.72
CA ILE A 12 -1.69 -2.20 5.62
C ILE A 12 -2.21 -3.60 5.92
N GLU A 13 -3.53 -3.76 6.05
CA GLU A 13 -4.18 -5.04 6.34
C GLU A 13 -4.02 -6.04 5.21
N GLY A 14 -4.31 -5.65 3.98
CA GLY A 14 -4.06 -6.50 2.80
C GLY A 14 -2.59 -6.91 2.65
N ARG A 15 -1.66 -6.02 3.01
CA ARG A 15 -0.22 -6.37 3.04
C ARG A 15 0.12 -7.39 4.12
N ALA A 16 -0.45 -7.25 5.32
CA ALA A 16 -0.24 -8.21 6.41
C ALA A 16 -0.66 -9.61 5.97
N MET A 17 -1.82 -9.72 5.32
CA MET A 17 -2.34 -11.00 4.83
C MET A 17 -1.49 -11.57 3.71
N ALA A 18 -1.05 -10.75 2.76
CA ALA A 18 -0.18 -11.20 1.68
C ALA A 18 1.17 -11.71 2.18
N TYR A 19 1.81 -11.02 3.14
CA TYR A 19 3.02 -11.51 3.79
C TYR A 19 2.77 -12.82 4.52
N THR A 20 1.68 -12.91 5.28
CA THR A 20 1.29 -14.12 6.01
C THR A 20 1.14 -15.29 5.07
N ALA A 21 0.37 -15.14 3.98
CA ALA A 21 0.18 -16.19 2.98
C ALA A 21 1.52 -16.66 2.37
N CYS A 22 2.39 -15.71 2.02
CA CYS A 22 3.72 -16.05 1.48
C CYS A 22 4.63 -16.77 2.49
N LEU A 23 4.57 -16.39 3.77
CA LEU A 23 5.36 -17.02 4.83
C LEU A 23 4.85 -18.43 5.15
N VAL A 24 3.54 -18.61 5.26
CA VAL A 24 2.90 -19.92 5.49
C VAL A 24 3.19 -20.90 4.35
N LYS A 25 3.10 -20.45 3.09
CA LYS A 25 3.50 -21.25 1.91
C LYS A 25 4.96 -21.74 1.99
N ARG A 26 5.81 -21.06 2.75
CA ARG A 26 7.22 -21.44 2.98
C ARG A 26 7.42 -22.28 4.25
N GLY A 27 6.35 -22.71 4.90
CA GLY A 27 6.41 -23.49 6.15
C GLY A 27 6.80 -22.66 7.37
N ILE A 28 6.75 -21.33 7.29
CA ILE A 28 7.05 -20.46 8.42
C ILE A 28 5.78 -20.26 9.23
N HIS A 29 5.84 -20.59 10.52
CA HIS A 29 4.74 -20.30 11.43
C HIS A 29 4.61 -18.81 11.69
N VAL A 30 3.39 -18.26 11.52
CA VAL A 30 3.11 -16.82 11.66
C VAL A 30 1.97 -16.62 12.64
N GLU A 31 2.16 -15.71 13.58
CA GLU A 31 1.08 -15.15 14.39
C GLU A 31 0.93 -13.67 14.08
N VAL A 32 -0.28 -13.22 13.78
CA VAL A 32 -0.56 -11.82 13.45
C VAL A 32 -1.33 -11.17 14.60
N ALA A 33 -0.82 -10.05 15.10
CA ALA A 33 -1.53 -9.21 16.06
C ALA A 33 -1.94 -7.90 15.38
N ALA A 34 -3.23 -7.61 15.36
CA ALA A 34 -3.80 -6.38 14.83
C ALA A 34 -4.43 -5.55 15.96
N LEU A 35 -4.12 -4.23 16.00
CA LEU A 35 -4.81 -3.31 16.90
C LEU A 35 -6.12 -2.90 16.25
N SER A 36 -7.23 -3.24 16.91
CA SER A 36 -8.59 -2.91 16.46
C SER A 36 -9.20 -1.81 17.32
N THR A 37 -10.01 -0.94 16.71
CA THR A 37 -10.84 0.04 17.42
C THR A 37 -12.06 -0.60 18.12
N GLY A 38 -12.26 -1.90 17.90
CA GLY A 38 -13.34 -2.68 18.53
C GLY A 38 -13.19 -2.84 20.05
N SER A 39 -14.30 -3.12 20.72
CA SER A 39 -14.36 -3.22 22.18
C SER A 39 -13.88 -4.57 22.73
N LYS A 40 -13.70 -5.59 21.91
CA LYS A 40 -13.32 -6.94 22.33
C LYS A 40 -12.04 -7.42 21.66
N THR A 41 -11.20 -8.13 22.42
CA THR A 41 -10.12 -8.93 21.89
C THR A 41 -10.71 -10.24 21.37
N SER A 42 -10.43 -10.60 20.12
CA SER A 42 -10.85 -11.87 19.52
C SER A 42 -9.65 -12.61 18.95
N GLU A 43 -9.73 -13.91 18.89
CA GLU A 43 -8.77 -14.78 18.22
C GLU A 43 -9.49 -15.49 17.07
N GLU A 44 -8.92 -15.44 15.89
CA GLU A 44 -9.44 -16.07 14.68
C GLU A 44 -8.30 -16.86 14.01
N HIS A 45 -8.65 -17.84 13.19
CA HIS A 45 -7.67 -18.59 12.43
C HIS A 45 -7.93 -18.39 10.92
N TYR A 46 -6.90 -18.00 10.21
CA TYR A 46 -6.94 -17.81 8.78
C TYR A 46 -5.78 -18.56 8.11
N GLN A 47 -6.11 -19.50 7.20
CA GLN A 47 -5.13 -20.32 6.48
C GLN A 47 -4.05 -20.95 7.40
N GLY A 48 -4.43 -21.43 8.57
CA GLY A 48 -3.51 -22.00 9.54
C GLY A 48 -2.73 -20.99 10.38
N THR A 49 -3.00 -19.69 10.21
CA THR A 49 -2.37 -18.61 10.96
C THR A 49 -3.29 -18.14 12.07
N LYS A 50 -2.74 -17.96 13.26
CA LYS A 50 -3.45 -17.35 14.38
C LYS A 50 -3.50 -15.83 14.20
N LEU A 51 -4.71 -15.28 14.08
CA LEU A 51 -4.97 -13.85 14.03
C LEU A 51 -5.52 -13.39 15.38
N VAL A 52 -4.83 -12.45 16.03
CA VAL A 52 -5.22 -11.90 17.34
C VAL A 52 -5.58 -10.44 17.17
N HIS A 53 -6.86 -10.10 17.34
CA HIS A 53 -7.34 -8.72 17.37
C HIS A 53 -7.23 -8.18 18.79
N LEU A 54 -6.43 -7.13 18.97
CA LEU A 54 -6.22 -6.47 20.26
C LEU A 54 -7.03 -5.16 20.32
N SER A 55 -7.81 -4.97 21.37
CA SER A 55 -8.54 -3.71 21.56
C SER A 55 -7.58 -2.55 21.81
N SER A 56 -7.74 -1.44 21.06
CA SER A 56 -6.96 -0.21 21.24
C SER A 56 -7.59 0.79 22.21
N SER A 57 -8.70 0.42 22.90
CA SER A 57 -9.37 1.30 23.86
C SER A 57 -8.43 1.67 25.01
N PHE A 58 -8.31 2.96 25.31
CA PHE A 58 -7.49 3.49 26.40
C PHE A 58 -7.78 2.82 27.75
N PHE A 59 -9.05 2.53 28.05
CA PHE A 59 -9.46 1.85 29.27
C PHE A 59 -9.02 0.38 29.34
N ARG A 60 -8.60 -0.22 28.22
CA ARG A 60 -8.14 -1.61 28.13
C ARG A 60 -6.65 -1.76 27.86
N LEU A 61 -5.91 -0.64 27.88
CA LEU A 61 -4.47 -0.65 27.65
C LEU A 61 -3.70 -1.71 28.47
N PRO A 62 -4.02 -1.92 29.78
CA PRO A 62 -3.38 -2.98 30.56
C PRO A 62 -3.69 -4.39 30.07
N TRP A 63 -4.92 -4.61 29.55
CA TRP A 63 -5.35 -5.91 29.00
C TRP A 63 -4.72 -6.17 27.63
N THR A 64 -4.62 -5.14 26.79
CA THR A 64 -3.95 -5.20 25.49
C THR A 64 -2.48 -5.52 25.66
N LEU A 65 -1.81 -4.85 26.61
CA LEU A 65 -0.42 -5.11 26.94
C LEU A 65 -0.24 -6.53 27.51
N ARG A 66 -1.11 -6.99 28.40
CA ARG A 66 -1.12 -8.37 28.91
C ARG A 66 -1.28 -9.40 27.80
N SER A 67 -2.21 -9.17 26.86
CA SER A 67 -2.44 -10.08 25.73
C SER A 67 -1.24 -10.14 24.81
N LEU A 68 -0.61 -9.01 24.50
CA LEU A 68 0.64 -8.94 23.74
C LEU A 68 1.77 -9.68 24.47
N VAL A 69 1.99 -9.40 25.73
CA VAL A 69 3.01 -10.07 26.55
C VAL A 69 2.73 -11.58 26.61
N ARG A 70 1.47 -12.00 26.81
CA ARG A 70 1.09 -13.41 26.82
C ARG A 70 1.36 -14.09 25.47
N MET A 71 1.02 -13.44 24.36
CA MET A 71 1.35 -13.93 23.02
C MET A 71 2.86 -14.04 22.83
N MET A 72 3.61 -13.01 23.17
CA MET A 72 5.06 -12.99 23.05
C MET A 72 5.78 -13.95 23.99
N THR A 73 5.22 -14.26 25.17
CA THR A 73 5.84 -15.18 26.14
C THR A 73 5.48 -16.65 25.89
N ARG A 74 4.31 -16.94 25.33
CA ARG A 74 3.82 -18.31 25.05
C ARG A 74 4.32 -18.89 23.74
N SER A 75 4.66 -18.03 22.79
CA SER A 75 5.09 -18.47 21.47
C SER A 75 6.59 -18.68 21.41
N SER A 76 7.00 -19.73 20.69
CA SER A 76 8.40 -19.99 20.31
C SER A 76 8.84 -19.06 19.16
N LEU A 77 8.44 -17.77 19.20
CA LEU A 77 8.72 -16.81 18.14
C LEU A 77 10.22 -16.49 18.09
N ASP A 78 10.82 -16.67 16.94
CA ASP A 78 12.22 -16.30 16.68
C ASP A 78 12.38 -14.83 16.37
N SER A 79 11.33 -14.21 15.79
CA SER A 79 11.39 -12.83 15.35
C SER A 79 10.03 -12.14 15.41
N VAL A 80 10.08 -10.82 15.48
CA VAL A 80 8.89 -9.93 15.49
C VAL A 80 9.02 -8.90 14.39
N PHE A 81 7.96 -8.74 13.59
CA PHE A 81 7.91 -7.76 12.53
C PHE A 81 6.75 -6.79 12.73
N LEU A 82 7.09 -5.50 12.90
CA LEU A 82 6.12 -4.42 13.01
C LEU A 82 5.82 -3.86 11.61
N LEU A 83 4.72 -4.30 11.05
CA LEU A 83 4.25 -3.82 9.74
C LEU A 83 3.76 -2.37 9.79
N SER A 84 3.30 -1.91 10.96
CA SER A 84 2.84 -0.54 11.22
C SER A 84 2.98 -0.19 12.68
N GLY A 85 2.97 1.10 13.00
CA GLY A 85 2.93 1.58 14.39
C GLY A 85 4.27 1.47 15.14
N GLY A 86 5.38 1.26 14.47
CA GLY A 86 6.70 1.16 15.10
C GLY A 86 7.06 2.38 15.97
N SER A 87 6.57 3.57 15.62
CA SER A 87 6.75 4.80 16.39
C SER A 87 5.70 5.04 17.49
N THR A 88 4.77 4.11 17.71
CA THR A 88 3.81 4.16 18.81
C THR A 88 4.39 3.60 20.10
N GLY A 89 3.83 4.00 21.25
CA GLY A 89 4.25 3.45 22.54
C GLY A 89 4.19 1.92 22.58
N THR A 90 3.17 1.31 22.02
CA THR A 90 3.03 -0.15 21.92
C THR A 90 4.14 -0.76 21.07
N GLY A 91 4.41 -0.17 19.89
CA GLY A 91 5.48 -0.63 19.01
C GLY A 91 6.86 -0.57 19.67
N ILE A 92 7.15 0.53 20.39
CA ILE A 92 8.39 0.70 21.16
C ILE A 92 8.52 -0.38 22.25
N LEU A 93 7.44 -0.64 23.00
CA LEU A 93 7.44 -1.69 24.05
C LEU A 93 7.72 -3.08 23.46
N ILE A 94 7.13 -3.39 22.30
CA ILE A 94 7.39 -4.66 21.59
C ILE A 94 8.87 -4.77 21.20
N LEU A 95 9.47 -3.69 20.69
CA LEU A 95 10.90 -3.68 20.33
C LEU A 95 11.80 -3.80 21.55
N CYS A 96 11.49 -3.12 22.66
CA CYS A 96 12.20 -3.29 23.93
C CYS A 96 12.16 -4.75 24.42
N TYR A 97 10.95 -5.35 24.42
CA TYR A 97 10.79 -6.74 24.80
C TYR A 97 11.58 -7.70 23.90
N SER A 98 11.51 -7.50 22.58
CA SER A 98 12.25 -8.31 21.62
C SER A 98 13.77 -8.25 21.89
N ARG A 99 14.27 -7.06 22.21
CA ARG A 99 15.68 -6.88 22.56
C ARG A 99 16.09 -7.56 23.87
N LEU A 100 15.24 -7.45 24.91
CA LEU A 100 15.46 -8.11 26.20
C LEU A 100 15.47 -9.64 26.06
N THR A 101 14.61 -10.19 25.22
CA THR A 101 14.49 -11.63 24.98
C THR A 101 15.39 -12.13 23.86
N ARG A 102 16.29 -11.28 23.33
CA ARG A 102 17.22 -11.58 22.23
C ARG A 102 16.54 -12.07 20.93
N ARG A 103 15.27 -11.75 20.75
CA ARG A 103 14.52 -12.03 19.52
C ARG A 103 14.84 -11.00 18.45
N ARG A 104 14.86 -11.44 17.20
CA ARG A 104 15.04 -10.51 16.09
C ARG A 104 13.81 -9.64 15.92
N SER A 105 14.02 -8.36 15.60
CA SER A 105 12.94 -7.41 15.41
C SER A 105 13.13 -6.57 14.16
N GLY A 106 12.03 -6.31 13.47
CA GLY A 106 12.00 -5.47 12.29
C GLY A 106 10.84 -4.49 12.32
N VAL A 107 11.04 -3.33 11.72
CA VAL A 107 9.99 -2.30 11.58
C VAL A 107 9.93 -1.79 10.15
N LEU A 108 8.72 -1.59 9.61
CA LEU A 108 8.48 -1.04 8.29
C LEU A 108 7.77 0.32 8.38
N PHE A 109 8.32 1.32 7.68
CA PHE A 109 7.78 2.67 7.59
C PHE A 109 7.20 2.95 6.21
N TYR A 110 6.09 3.76 6.16
CA TYR A 110 5.32 4.05 4.96
C TYR A 110 5.33 5.53 4.53
N GLY A 111 6.15 6.36 5.13
CA GLY A 111 6.24 7.79 4.81
C GLY A 111 5.31 8.64 5.67
N ARG A 112 4.01 8.39 5.67
CA ARG A 112 3.04 9.13 6.50
C ARG A 112 3.37 9.05 7.99
N ASP A 113 3.72 7.88 8.49
CA ASP A 113 4.14 7.65 9.88
C ASP A 113 5.37 8.46 10.26
N LEU A 114 6.35 8.58 9.35
CA LEU A 114 7.54 9.42 9.54
C LEU A 114 7.18 10.92 9.58
N LEU A 115 6.36 11.38 8.64
CA LEU A 115 5.96 12.79 8.55
C LEU A 115 5.07 13.20 9.73
N GLN A 116 4.10 12.37 10.13
CA GLN A 116 3.21 12.65 11.25
C GLN A 116 3.93 12.68 12.60
N SER A 117 4.91 11.80 12.80
CA SER A 117 5.69 11.78 14.03
C SER A 117 6.49 13.07 14.22
N ARG A 118 6.89 13.74 13.12
CA ARG A 118 7.59 15.04 13.20
C ARG A 118 6.75 16.17 13.78
N ARG A 119 5.40 16.06 13.75
CA ARG A 119 4.47 17.08 14.30
C ARG A 119 4.44 17.14 15.82
N ARG A 120 4.74 16.06 16.50
CA ARG A 120 4.63 15.96 17.95
C ARG A 120 5.94 16.42 18.59
N PRO A 121 5.90 17.18 19.70
CA PRO A 121 7.13 17.56 20.43
C PRO A 121 7.99 16.34 20.78
N THR A 122 7.34 15.24 21.17
CA THR A 122 7.98 13.93 21.47
C THR A 122 8.23 13.09 20.23
N GLY A 123 7.84 13.57 19.04
CA GLY A 123 7.83 12.76 17.82
C GLY A 123 9.21 12.39 17.31
N ARG A 124 10.23 13.25 17.56
CA ARG A 124 11.62 12.88 17.26
C ARG A 124 12.07 11.68 18.07
N ILE A 125 11.77 11.69 19.39
CA ILE A 125 12.12 10.57 20.28
C ILE A 125 11.35 9.30 19.87
N SER A 126 10.05 9.42 19.57
CA SER A 126 9.23 8.29 19.15
C SER A 126 9.67 7.67 17.82
N LEU A 127 10.34 8.43 16.95
CA LEU A 127 10.97 7.92 15.73
C LEU A 127 12.38 7.34 16.00
N MET A 128 13.15 7.96 16.89
CA MET A 128 14.51 7.52 17.18
C MET A 128 14.53 6.15 17.83
N LEU A 129 13.63 5.89 18.79
CA LEU A 129 13.62 4.62 19.54
C LEU A 129 13.44 3.40 18.63
N PRO A 130 12.45 3.31 17.72
CA PRO A 130 12.35 2.17 16.80
C PRO A 130 13.58 2.00 15.91
N LEU A 131 14.18 3.11 15.45
CA LEU A 131 15.38 3.06 14.61
C LEU A 131 16.63 2.56 15.34
N LEU A 132 16.69 2.72 16.67
CA LEU A 132 17.78 2.24 17.52
C LEU A 132 17.54 0.83 18.06
N LEU A 133 16.29 0.48 18.35
CA LEU A 133 15.92 -0.77 19.00
C LEU A 133 15.74 -1.93 18.02
N ALA A 134 15.20 -1.67 16.82
CA ALA A 134 14.98 -2.70 15.82
C ALA A 134 16.31 -3.20 15.23
N ASP A 135 16.41 -4.50 15.03
CA ASP A 135 17.55 -5.11 14.32
C ASP A 135 17.54 -4.77 12.83
N GLY A 136 16.33 -4.64 12.25
CA GLY A 136 16.14 -4.25 10.86
C GLY A 136 15.12 -3.13 10.69
N VAL A 137 15.44 -2.18 9.81
CA VAL A 137 14.55 -1.07 9.43
C VAL A 137 14.22 -1.19 7.96
N GLY A 138 12.93 -1.16 7.64
CA GLY A 138 12.41 -1.19 6.28
C GLY A 138 11.67 0.10 5.93
N THR A 139 11.63 0.40 4.64
CA THR A 139 10.81 1.48 4.06
C THR A 139 10.15 0.98 2.78
N ASN A 140 8.94 1.44 2.50
CA ASN A 140 8.18 0.97 1.33
C ASN A 140 8.62 1.60 0.00
N SER A 141 9.58 2.55 0.04
CA SER A 141 10.14 3.22 -1.14
C SER A 141 11.49 3.88 -0.82
N LYS A 142 12.24 4.26 -1.85
CA LYS A 142 13.45 5.09 -1.72
C LYS A 142 13.10 6.47 -1.14
N TYR A 143 11.96 7.02 -1.59
CA TYR A 143 11.44 8.28 -1.04
C TYR A 143 11.21 8.18 0.47
N THR A 144 10.49 7.16 0.93
CA THR A 144 10.29 6.96 2.37
C THR A 144 11.61 6.78 3.11
N ARG A 145 12.60 6.11 2.51
CA ARG A 145 13.95 5.99 3.08
C ARG A 145 14.62 7.35 3.25
N SER A 146 14.45 8.29 2.31
CA SER A 146 15.03 9.64 2.42
C SER A 146 14.42 10.48 3.54
N LEU A 147 13.23 10.10 4.03
CA LEU A 147 12.57 10.75 5.16
C LEU A 147 13.10 10.30 6.53
N LEU A 148 13.93 9.27 6.61
CA LEU A 148 14.49 8.82 7.89
C LEU A 148 15.33 9.94 8.52
N PRO A 149 15.19 10.22 9.83
CA PRO A 149 15.89 11.33 10.48
C PRO A 149 17.40 11.11 10.61
N PHE A 150 17.85 9.87 10.57
CA PHE A 150 19.25 9.47 10.56
C PHE A 150 19.39 8.05 9.97
N ARG A 151 20.63 7.62 9.71
CA ARG A 151 20.89 6.25 9.25
C ARG A 151 20.83 5.29 10.44
N PRO A 152 19.96 4.26 10.42
CA PRO A 152 19.97 3.19 11.42
C PRO A 152 21.30 2.45 11.42
N ARG A 153 21.55 1.69 12.50
CA ARG A 153 22.77 0.87 12.63
C ARG A 153 23.00 -0.06 11.44
N ASN A 154 21.93 -0.72 10.97
CA ASN A 154 21.95 -1.52 9.76
C ASN A 154 21.35 -0.72 8.61
N PRO A 155 21.86 -0.83 7.37
CA PRO A 155 21.30 -0.13 6.22
C PRO A 155 19.82 -0.45 6.05
N PRO A 156 18.95 0.57 5.86
CA PRO A 156 17.52 0.33 5.69
C PRO A 156 17.23 -0.46 4.42
N VAL A 157 16.40 -1.49 4.54
CA VAL A 157 15.93 -2.31 3.41
C VAL A 157 14.72 -1.65 2.76
N ILE A 158 14.71 -1.54 1.43
CA ILE A 158 13.50 -1.11 0.71
C ILE A 158 12.63 -2.34 0.50
N VAL A 159 11.45 -2.32 1.13
CA VAL A 159 10.44 -3.38 1.05
C VAL A 159 9.29 -2.85 0.21
N TYR A 160 9.43 -2.94 -1.11
CA TYR A 160 8.38 -2.54 -2.03
C TYR A 160 7.11 -3.39 -1.83
N PRO A 161 5.91 -2.81 -2.01
CA PRO A 161 4.68 -3.59 -2.00
C PRO A 161 4.68 -4.58 -3.17
N GLY A 162 4.01 -5.71 -2.98
CA GLY A 162 3.76 -6.68 -4.04
C GLY A 162 2.37 -6.48 -4.66
N VAL A 163 2.17 -7.16 -5.79
CA VAL A 163 0.85 -7.37 -6.41
C VAL A 163 0.66 -8.86 -6.66
N GLU A 164 -0.60 -9.31 -6.69
CA GLU A 164 -0.94 -10.70 -6.99
C GLU A 164 -0.90 -10.93 -8.51
N ARG A 165 -0.01 -11.82 -8.94
CA ARG A 165 0.23 -12.03 -10.38
C ARG A 165 -0.88 -12.82 -11.07
N SER A 166 -1.58 -13.70 -10.35
CA SER A 166 -2.63 -14.55 -10.91
C SER A 166 -3.85 -13.75 -11.36
N ILE A 167 -4.11 -12.61 -10.74
CA ILE A 167 -5.31 -11.81 -10.98
C ILE A 167 -5.48 -11.45 -12.46
N ALA A 168 -4.42 -11.01 -13.12
CA ALA A 168 -4.50 -10.59 -14.53
C ALA A 168 -4.83 -11.73 -15.50
N SER A 169 -4.59 -12.99 -15.12
CA SER A 169 -4.98 -14.17 -15.92
C SER A 169 -6.42 -14.59 -15.66
N GLU A 170 -6.93 -14.33 -14.46
CA GLU A 170 -8.32 -14.62 -14.09
C GLU A 170 -9.31 -13.61 -14.67
N PHE A 171 -8.84 -12.38 -14.92
CA PHE A 171 -9.61 -11.28 -15.51
C PHE A 171 -8.92 -10.81 -16.79
N PRO A 172 -9.02 -11.58 -17.89
CA PRO A 172 -8.46 -11.17 -19.16
C PRO A 172 -9.13 -9.86 -19.59
N ARG A 173 -8.32 -8.95 -20.08
CA ARG A 173 -8.82 -7.68 -20.60
C ARG A 173 -9.76 -7.99 -21.76
N ALA A 174 -11.05 -7.74 -21.61
CA ALA A 174 -12.01 -7.81 -22.69
C ALA A 174 -11.52 -6.94 -23.85
N GLY A 175 -11.71 -7.38 -25.10
CA GLY A 175 -11.29 -6.59 -26.26
C GLY A 175 -11.85 -5.17 -26.09
N ARG A 176 -10.94 -4.20 -26.05
CA ARG A 176 -11.29 -2.81 -25.76
C ARG A 176 -12.37 -2.35 -26.71
N ASN A 177 -13.51 -1.97 -26.19
CA ASN A 177 -14.41 -1.15 -26.97
C ASN A 177 -13.74 0.22 -27.14
N GLN A 178 -13.11 0.45 -28.31
CA GLN A 178 -12.39 1.69 -28.60
C GLN A 178 -13.32 2.92 -28.62
N SER A 179 -14.63 2.72 -28.60
CA SER A 179 -15.61 3.80 -28.58
C SER A 179 -15.83 4.42 -27.20
N GLU A 180 -15.53 3.71 -26.12
CA GLU A 180 -15.65 4.22 -24.76
C GLU A 180 -14.31 4.18 -24.02
N GLN A 181 -13.89 5.33 -23.50
CA GLN A 181 -12.62 5.47 -22.79
C GLN A 181 -12.90 5.60 -21.30
N HIS A 182 -12.60 4.54 -20.56
CA HIS A 182 -12.78 4.48 -19.12
C HIS A 182 -11.53 4.97 -18.36
N ILE A 183 -11.66 6.10 -17.71
CA ILE A 183 -10.66 6.64 -16.80
C ILE A 183 -10.99 6.12 -15.41
N LEU A 184 -10.01 5.60 -14.70
CA LEU A 184 -10.18 4.98 -13.39
C LEU A 184 -9.41 5.76 -12.32
N PHE A 185 -10.07 6.04 -11.22
CA PHE A 185 -9.44 6.45 -9.96
C PHE A 185 -9.69 5.38 -8.90
N VAL A 186 -8.63 4.96 -8.18
CA VAL A 186 -8.74 4.02 -7.06
C VAL A 186 -8.03 4.58 -5.84
N GLY A 187 -8.75 4.74 -4.73
CA GLY A 187 -8.14 5.14 -3.46
C GLY A 187 -9.10 5.75 -2.46
N ARG A 188 -8.65 5.89 -1.21
CA ARG A 188 -9.43 6.61 -0.20
C ARG A 188 -9.78 8.02 -0.68
N LEU A 189 -11.03 8.42 -0.52
CA LEU A 189 -11.49 9.77 -0.87
C LEU A 189 -11.10 10.76 0.23
N VAL A 190 -9.82 11.14 0.20
CA VAL A 190 -9.20 12.15 1.07
C VAL A 190 -8.54 13.22 0.21
N TRP A 191 -8.44 14.44 0.69
CA TRP A 191 -7.86 15.59 -0.02
C TRP A 191 -6.53 15.26 -0.72
N ARG A 192 -5.65 14.52 -0.05
CA ARG A 192 -4.34 14.13 -0.58
C ARG A 192 -4.40 13.34 -1.89
N LYS A 193 -5.45 12.56 -2.12
CA LYS A 193 -5.57 11.72 -3.33
C LYS A 193 -5.96 12.48 -4.59
N GLY A 194 -6.47 13.72 -4.45
CA GLY A 194 -6.67 14.63 -5.57
C GLY A 194 -7.84 14.27 -6.51
N ALA A 195 -8.85 13.54 -6.03
CA ALA A 195 -10.02 13.21 -6.84
C ALA A 195 -10.76 14.45 -7.34
N ASP A 196 -10.72 15.56 -6.62
CA ASP A 196 -11.24 16.86 -7.01
C ASP A 196 -10.49 17.47 -8.20
N LEU A 197 -9.15 17.34 -8.25
CA LEU A 197 -8.35 17.73 -9.40
C LEU A 197 -8.71 16.90 -10.64
N LEU A 198 -8.90 15.59 -10.43
CA LEU A 198 -9.32 14.72 -11.53
C LEU A 198 -10.70 15.08 -12.05
N LEU A 199 -11.70 15.30 -11.19
CA LEU A 199 -13.04 15.74 -11.62
C LEU A 199 -12.98 17.03 -12.42
N THR A 200 -12.17 18.01 -11.99
CA THR A 200 -12.00 19.28 -12.69
C THR A 200 -11.36 19.08 -14.08
N ALA A 201 -10.28 18.32 -14.17
CA ALA A 201 -9.63 18.00 -15.45
C ALA A 201 -10.54 17.16 -16.36
N PHE A 202 -11.28 16.22 -15.79
CA PHE A 202 -12.22 15.38 -16.54
C PHE A 202 -13.39 16.19 -17.11
N GLY A 203 -13.90 17.17 -16.36
CA GLY A 203 -14.94 18.07 -16.87
C GLY A 203 -14.50 18.83 -18.13
N GLN A 204 -13.25 19.28 -18.16
CA GLN A 204 -12.67 19.92 -19.35
C GLN A 204 -12.42 18.90 -20.48
N LEU A 205 -11.92 17.70 -20.16
CA LEU A 205 -11.69 16.64 -21.13
C LEU A 205 -12.98 16.25 -21.87
N ARG A 206 -14.11 16.18 -21.18
CA ARG A 206 -15.39 15.81 -21.75
C ARG A 206 -15.90 16.77 -22.84
N ALA A 207 -15.50 18.02 -22.83
CA ALA A 207 -15.81 18.95 -23.89
C ALA A 207 -15.22 18.52 -25.24
N GLU A 208 -14.11 17.80 -25.22
CA GLU A 208 -13.42 17.31 -26.41
C GLU A 208 -13.65 15.81 -26.66
N LEU A 209 -13.87 15.03 -25.58
CA LEU A 209 -14.14 13.60 -25.61
C LEU A 209 -15.45 13.25 -24.89
N PRO A 210 -16.62 13.50 -25.51
CA PRO A 210 -17.93 13.33 -24.86
C PRO A 210 -18.25 11.89 -24.44
N SER A 211 -17.62 10.88 -25.07
CA SER A 211 -17.80 9.46 -24.75
C SER A 211 -16.95 9.00 -23.55
N ALA A 212 -16.03 9.83 -23.04
CA ALA A 212 -15.22 9.45 -21.90
C ALA A 212 -16.05 9.25 -20.63
N LYS A 213 -15.72 8.21 -19.87
CA LYS A 213 -16.31 7.86 -18.58
C LYS A 213 -15.25 7.91 -17.50
N LEU A 214 -15.67 8.26 -16.28
CA LEU A 214 -14.81 8.27 -15.11
C LEU A 214 -15.39 7.38 -14.01
N ASP A 215 -14.65 6.36 -13.65
CA ASP A 215 -14.95 5.46 -12.55
C ASP A 215 -14.14 5.85 -11.32
N ILE A 216 -14.81 6.18 -10.22
CA ILE A 216 -14.19 6.51 -8.94
C ILE A 216 -14.47 5.40 -7.95
N VAL A 217 -13.43 4.64 -7.62
CA VAL A 217 -13.48 3.56 -6.63
C VAL A 217 -12.82 4.01 -5.33
N GLY A 218 -13.58 3.97 -4.27
CA GLY A 218 -13.13 4.31 -2.93
C GLY A 218 -14.18 5.00 -2.09
N ASP A 219 -13.86 5.17 -0.81
CA ASP A 219 -14.68 5.87 0.16
C ASP A 219 -13.81 6.78 1.02
N GLY A 220 -14.41 7.78 1.66
CA GLY A 220 -13.71 8.69 2.56
C GLY A 220 -14.44 10.00 2.81
N PRO A 221 -13.89 10.85 3.68
CA PRO A 221 -14.53 12.09 4.13
C PRO A 221 -14.81 13.09 3.01
N GLU A 222 -14.13 12.99 1.86
CA GLU A 222 -14.34 13.89 0.73
C GLU A 222 -15.49 13.47 -0.19
N LEU A 223 -16.14 12.33 0.02
CA LEU A 223 -17.18 11.81 -0.88
C LEU A 223 -18.29 12.85 -1.16
N SER A 224 -18.84 13.47 -0.12
CA SER A 224 -19.92 14.46 -0.28
C SER A 224 -19.45 15.69 -1.06
N ASN A 225 -18.22 16.16 -0.85
CA ASN A 225 -17.63 17.28 -1.58
C ASN A 225 -17.42 16.94 -3.06
N LEU A 226 -16.98 15.71 -3.34
CA LEU A 226 -16.73 15.23 -4.71
C LEU A 226 -18.04 15.05 -5.49
N LEU A 227 -19.10 14.54 -4.86
CA LEU A 227 -20.43 14.46 -5.46
C LEU A 227 -20.97 15.85 -5.78
N ALA A 228 -20.86 16.81 -4.85
CA ALA A 228 -21.28 18.20 -5.09
C ALA A 228 -20.47 18.84 -6.23
N LEU A 229 -19.16 18.58 -6.31
CA LEU A 229 -18.29 19.07 -7.38
C LEU A 229 -18.70 18.48 -8.74
N ALA A 230 -18.94 17.15 -8.82
CA ALA A 230 -19.39 16.49 -10.04
C ALA A 230 -20.70 17.09 -10.56
N ASN A 231 -21.68 17.32 -9.67
CA ASN A 231 -22.92 17.99 -10.00
C ASN A 231 -22.71 19.42 -10.48
N LYS A 232 -21.87 20.20 -9.80
CA LYS A 232 -21.54 21.58 -10.20
C LYS A 232 -20.89 21.66 -11.59
N LEU A 233 -20.08 20.67 -11.94
CA LEU A 233 -19.43 20.55 -13.24
C LEU A 233 -20.35 19.94 -14.32
N GLY A 234 -21.59 19.56 -13.99
CA GLY A 234 -22.54 18.98 -14.93
C GLY A 234 -22.13 17.62 -15.49
N LEU A 235 -21.39 16.82 -14.71
CA LEU A 235 -20.80 15.57 -15.19
C LEU A 235 -21.82 14.43 -15.30
N GLY A 236 -22.93 14.47 -14.54
CA GLY A 236 -24.04 13.51 -14.64
C GLY A 236 -23.59 12.05 -14.70
N ASP A 237 -24.17 11.31 -15.65
CA ASP A 237 -23.90 9.86 -15.85
C ASP A 237 -22.51 9.54 -16.41
N SER A 238 -21.65 10.54 -16.61
CA SER A 238 -20.29 10.33 -17.08
C SER A 238 -19.32 9.98 -15.94
N VAL A 239 -19.73 10.16 -14.69
CA VAL A 239 -18.93 9.83 -13.51
C VAL A 239 -19.71 8.85 -12.65
N THR A 240 -19.09 7.71 -12.36
CA THR A 240 -19.65 6.70 -11.46
C THR A 240 -18.85 6.61 -10.19
N PHE A 241 -19.50 6.83 -9.04
CA PHE A 241 -18.91 6.63 -7.73
C PHE A 241 -19.31 5.24 -7.22
N HIS A 242 -18.38 4.30 -7.22
CA HIS A 242 -18.63 2.89 -6.87
C HIS A 242 -18.59 2.61 -5.36
N GLY A 243 -18.17 3.58 -4.54
CA GLY A 243 -17.83 3.30 -3.14
C GLY A 243 -16.56 2.47 -3.00
N ALA A 244 -16.33 1.90 -1.82
CA ALA A 244 -15.19 1.02 -1.59
C ALA A 244 -15.45 -0.35 -2.22
N LEU A 245 -14.61 -0.76 -3.16
CA LEU A 245 -14.64 -2.07 -3.81
C LEU A 245 -13.36 -2.85 -3.51
N PHE A 246 -13.50 -4.17 -3.43
CA PHE A 246 -12.41 -5.12 -3.18
C PHE A 246 -12.59 -6.38 -4.01
N GLY A 247 -11.52 -7.17 -4.13
CA GLY A 247 -11.56 -8.46 -4.77
C GLY A 247 -12.07 -8.39 -6.22
N ARG A 248 -12.89 -9.36 -6.60
CA ARG A 248 -13.36 -9.57 -7.97
C ARG A 248 -13.94 -8.31 -8.63
N ARG A 249 -14.81 -7.57 -7.94
CA ARG A 249 -15.45 -6.36 -8.48
C ARG A 249 -14.45 -5.25 -8.80
N LEU A 250 -13.42 -5.08 -7.97
CA LEU A 250 -12.36 -4.12 -8.24
C LEU A 250 -11.52 -4.53 -9.45
N TRP A 251 -11.22 -5.83 -9.59
CA TRP A 251 -10.44 -6.34 -10.72
C TRP A 251 -11.17 -6.22 -12.05
N GLU A 252 -12.48 -6.40 -12.07
CA GLU A 252 -13.33 -6.17 -13.24
C GLU A 252 -13.20 -4.73 -13.73
N ILE A 253 -13.28 -3.73 -12.83
CA ILE A 253 -13.10 -2.32 -13.19
C ILE A 253 -11.67 -2.03 -13.69
N TYR A 254 -10.64 -2.60 -13.09
CA TYR A 254 -9.27 -2.46 -13.63
C TYR A 254 -9.14 -3.06 -15.04
N ALA A 255 -9.80 -4.19 -15.33
CA ALA A 255 -9.74 -4.83 -16.63
C ALA A 255 -10.42 -3.99 -17.73
N GLU A 256 -11.46 -3.25 -17.39
CA GLU A 256 -12.19 -2.35 -18.29
C GLU A 256 -11.47 -1.00 -18.48
N ALA A 257 -10.67 -0.57 -17.53
CA ALA A 257 -10.04 0.74 -17.53
C ALA A 257 -9.09 0.96 -18.74
N SER A 258 -9.14 2.15 -19.29
CA SER A 258 -8.22 2.63 -20.32
C SER A 258 -6.99 3.29 -19.73
N LEU A 259 -7.17 4.03 -18.64
CA LEU A 259 -6.18 4.85 -18.01
C LEU A 259 -6.44 4.93 -16.51
N LEU A 260 -5.46 4.67 -15.67
CA LEU A 260 -5.53 5.00 -14.25
C LEU A 260 -5.02 6.42 -14.01
N VAL A 261 -5.76 7.22 -13.25
CA VAL A 261 -5.34 8.58 -12.89
C VAL A 261 -5.41 8.77 -11.38
N LEU A 262 -4.27 9.08 -10.77
CA LEU A 262 -4.16 9.36 -9.35
C LEU A 262 -3.30 10.61 -9.12
N PRO A 263 -3.89 11.83 -9.15
CA PRO A 263 -3.18 13.09 -9.04
C PRO A 263 -2.91 13.46 -7.58
N SER A 264 -2.21 12.61 -6.86
CA SER A 264 -1.94 12.76 -5.44
C SER A 264 -1.18 14.05 -5.13
N ARG A 265 -1.59 14.71 -4.06
CA ARG A 265 -0.92 15.86 -3.46
C ARG A 265 0.11 15.41 -2.42
N GLN A 266 0.99 16.31 -2.08
CA GLN A 266 1.88 16.17 -0.94
C GLN A 266 1.62 17.31 0.03
N SER A 267 1.57 16.98 1.31
CA SER A 267 1.55 18.00 2.38
C SER A 267 2.76 17.82 3.30
N ALA A 268 2.97 18.76 4.20
CA ALA A 268 4.02 18.64 5.21
C ALA A 268 3.86 17.38 6.11
N HIS A 269 2.66 16.78 6.11
CA HIS A 269 2.30 15.72 7.06
C HIS A 269 1.78 14.44 6.44
N ASP A 270 1.54 14.43 5.15
CA ASP A 270 1.02 13.25 4.43
C ASP A 270 1.52 13.23 2.99
N VAL A 271 1.85 12.03 2.52
CA VAL A 271 2.41 11.79 1.20
C VAL A 271 2.00 10.40 0.70
N GLU A 272 1.96 10.21 -0.61
CA GLU A 272 1.87 8.88 -1.20
C GLU A 272 3.22 8.17 -1.03
N GLY A 273 3.24 7.11 -0.21
CA GLY A 273 4.48 6.39 0.09
C GLY A 273 5.01 5.60 -1.10
N PHE A 274 4.13 5.10 -1.99
CA PHE A 274 4.50 4.37 -3.19
C PHE A 274 3.39 4.41 -4.26
N GLY A 275 2.11 4.10 -3.89
CA GLY A 275 0.99 4.02 -4.82
C GLY A 275 0.83 2.63 -5.43
N THR A 276 0.42 1.64 -4.63
CA THR A 276 0.23 0.24 -5.08
C THR A 276 -0.76 0.12 -6.25
N VAL A 277 -1.76 0.97 -6.30
CA VAL A 277 -2.77 1.02 -7.36
C VAL A 277 -2.18 1.19 -8.77
N PHE A 278 -1.01 1.84 -8.90
CA PHE A 278 -0.29 1.94 -10.18
C PHE A 278 0.23 0.57 -10.64
N LEU A 279 0.68 -0.26 -9.71
CA LEU A 279 1.10 -1.62 -10.03
C LEU A 279 -0.12 -2.52 -10.31
N GLU A 280 -1.21 -2.33 -9.56
CA GLU A 280 -2.47 -3.04 -9.78
C GLU A 280 -2.99 -2.75 -11.20
N ALA A 281 -3.10 -1.49 -11.61
CA ALA A 281 -3.45 -1.11 -12.97
C ALA A 281 -2.46 -1.70 -14.00
N GLY A 282 -1.17 -1.65 -13.70
CA GLY A 282 -0.12 -2.23 -14.55
C GLY A 282 -0.32 -3.73 -14.77
N MET A 283 -0.77 -4.52 -13.78
CA MET A 283 -1.08 -5.95 -13.98
C MET A 283 -2.10 -6.17 -15.10
N PHE A 284 -3.05 -5.26 -15.27
CA PHE A 284 -4.03 -5.28 -16.34
C PHE A 284 -3.54 -4.61 -17.63
N GLY A 285 -2.28 -4.18 -17.71
CA GLY A 285 -1.75 -3.43 -18.85
C GLY A 285 -2.41 -2.06 -19.00
N VAL A 286 -2.86 -1.46 -17.90
CA VAL A 286 -3.43 -0.12 -17.86
C VAL A 286 -2.32 0.86 -17.51
N PRO A 287 -1.96 1.79 -18.41
CA PRO A 287 -1.01 2.84 -18.10
C PRO A 287 -1.59 3.85 -17.12
N SER A 288 -0.74 4.68 -16.54
CA SER A 288 -1.18 5.57 -15.47
C SER A 288 -0.73 7.01 -15.67
N VAL A 289 -1.53 7.96 -15.20
CA VAL A 289 -1.11 9.33 -14.94
C VAL A 289 -1.04 9.54 -13.42
N GLY A 290 0.15 9.90 -12.94
CA GLY A 290 0.40 10.21 -11.54
C GLY A 290 1.10 11.55 -11.39
N THR A 291 1.40 11.94 -10.15
CA THR A 291 2.14 13.17 -9.86
C THR A 291 3.58 12.89 -9.45
N ARG A 292 4.48 13.87 -9.70
CA ARG A 292 5.90 13.81 -9.27
C ARG A 292 6.04 14.08 -7.77
N THR A 293 5.39 13.27 -6.95
CA THR A 293 5.38 13.42 -5.49
C THR A 293 5.56 12.10 -4.78
N GLY A 294 6.22 12.14 -3.65
CA GLY A 294 6.42 10.98 -2.80
C GLY A 294 7.13 9.81 -3.50
N GLY A 295 6.61 8.62 -3.29
CA GLY A 295 7.10 7.40 -3.93
C GLY A 295 6.45 7.07 -5.29
N ILE A 296 5.57 7.93 -5.82
CA ILE A 296 4.91 7.69 -7.11
C ILE A 296 5.91 7.52 -8.27
N PRO A 297 7.01 8.31 -8.37
CA PRO A 297 8.01 8.12 -9.42
C PRO A 297 8.76 6.77 -9.35
N GLU A 298 8.61 6.04 -8.26
CA GLU A 298 9.13 4.67 -8.15
C GLU A 298 8.11 3.62 -8.65
N ALA A 299 6.82 3.93 -8.65
CA ALA A 299 5.78 3.07 -9.20
C ALA A 299 5.58 3.30 -10.71
N VAL A 300 5.49 4.56 -11.11
CA VAL A 300 5.32 4.99 -12.52
C VAL A 300 6.62 5.56 -13.05
N ILE A 301 7.09 5.03 -14.18
CA ILE A 301 8.25 5.58 -14.91
C ILE A 301 7.71 6.46 -16.03
N ASP A 302 8.01 7.76 -15.93
CA ASP A 302 7.54 8.78 -16.87
C ASP A 302 7.95 8.47 -18.31
N GLY A 303 6.97 8.53 -19.25
CA GLY A 303 7.14 8.21 -20.66
C GLY A 303 7.38 6.71 -20.96
N VAL A 304 7.43 5.86 -19.94
CA VAL A 304 7.69 4.41 -20.10
C VAL A 304 6.50 3.56 -19.67
N THR A 305 5.94 3.79 -18.47
CA THR A 305 4.80 3.03 -17.93
C THR A 305 3.57 3.90 -17.69
N GLY A 306 3.66 5.18 -18.02
CA GLY A 306 2.65 6.19 -17.81
C GLY A 306 3.25 7.58 -17.91
N LYS A 307 2.51 8.59 -17.47
CA LYS A 307 2.98 9.98 -17.41
C LYS A 307 2.97 10.50 -15.98
N LEU A 308 3.95 11.37 -15.68
CA LEU A 308 4.04 12.08 -14.40
C LEU A 308 3.92 13.58 -14.61
N VAL A 309 2.96 14.19 -13.92
CA VAL A 309 2.70 15.63 -13.93
C VAL A 309 3.11 16.29 -12.61
N GLN A 310 3.24 17.60 -12.59
CA GLN A 310 3.47 18.32 -11.34
C GLN A 310 2.22 18.28 -10.44
N PRO A 311 2.39 18.20 -9.12
CA PRO A 311 1.25 18.26 -8.18
C PRO A 311 0.45 19.55 -8.38
N GLU A 312 -0.87 19.44 -8.23
CA GLU A 312 -1.82 20.59 -8.29
C GLU A 312 -1.89 21.32 -9.64
N LYS A 313 -1.28 20.78 -10.71
CA LYS A 313 -1.33 21.31 -12.06
C LYS A 313 -2.41 20.61 -12.87
N THR A 314 -3.64 21.14 -12.78
CA THR A 314 -4.83 20.56 -13.48
C THR A 314 -4.66 20.59 -14.99
N ASP A 315 -4.03 21.64 -15.54
CA ASP A 315 -3.80 21.75 -17.00
C ASP A 315 -2.79 20.69 -17.49
N GLU A 316 -1.72 20.43 -16.74
CA GLU A 316 -0.78 19.34 -17.06
C GLU A 316 -1.48 17.97 -16.95
N LEU A 317 -2.37 17.79 -15.95
CA LEU A 317 -3.14 16.58 -15.78
C LEU A 317 -4.07 16.35 -16.97
N LEU A 318 -4.82 17.38 -17.39
CA LEU A 318 -5.67 17.35 -18.58
C LEU A 318 -4.88 17.00 -19.84
N SER A 319 -3.77 17.71 -20.08
CA SER A 319 -2.91 17.47 -21.23
C SER A 319 -2.34 16.06 -21.27
N ALA A 320 -1.93 15.52 -20.11
CA ALA A 320 -1.44 14.16 -20.01
C ALA A 320 -2.52 13.11 -20.28
N MET A 321 -3.72 13.30 -19.71
CA MET A 321 -4.87 12.42 -19.97
C MET A 321 -5.24 12.43 -21.46
N LYS A 322 -5.45 13.61 -22.02
CA LYS A 322 -5.81 13.80 -23.43
C LYS A 322 -4.81 13.15 -24.37
N SER A 323 -3.52 13.49 -24.21
CA SER A 323 -2.46 12.96 -25.10
C SER A 323 -2.35 11.44 -25.10
N LEU A 324 -2.76 10.76 -24.01
CA LEU A 324 -2.77 9.30 -23.95
C LEU A 324 -4.05 8.72 -24.54
N LEU A 325 -5.18 9.38 -24.34
CA LEU A 325 -6.47 8.91 -24.85
C LEU A 325 -6.61 9.14 -26.37
N ASP A 326 -5.97 10.18 -26.91
CA ASP A 326 -5.92 10.49 -28.33
C ASP A 326 -4.94 9.59 -29.12
N ASP A 327 -4.00 8.90 -28.43
CA ASP A 327 -3.05 8.00 -29.08
C ASP A 327 -3.17 6.55 -28.55
N PRO A 328 -4.02 5.72 -29.16
CA PRO A 328 -4.19 4.33 -28.75
C PRO A 328 -2.92 3.49 -28.80
N ARG A 329 -1.97 3.79 -29.72
CA ARG A 329 -0.71 3.06 -29.85
C ARG A 329 0.20 3.35 -28.66
N GLU A 330 0.31 4.63 -28.28
CA GLU A 330 1.08 5.04 -27.12
C GLU A 330 0.48 4.50 -25.83
N LEU A 331 -0.85 4.53 -25.72
CA LEU A 331 -1.57 3.99 -24.58
C LEU A 331 -1.31 2.48 -24.41
N GLU A 332 -1.32 1.72 -25.51
CA GLU A 332 -1.02 0.29 -25.50
C GLU A 332 0.46 0.03 -25.17
N ARG A 333 1.39 0.78 -25.74
CA ARG A 333 2.81 0.67 -25.48
C ARG A 333 3.15 0.90 -24.02
N LEU A 334 2.61 1.97 -23.42
CA LEU A 334 2.83 2.28 -22.01
C LEU A 334 2.17 1.24 -21.11
N GLY A 335 0.98 0.74 -21.49
CA GLY A 335 0.29 -0.33 -20.78
C GLY A 335 1.06 -1.64 -20.75
N ALA A 336 1.64 -2.05 -21.88
CA ALA A 336 2.49 -3.23 -21.95
C ALA A 336 3.74 -3.10 -21.03
N ASN A 337 4.39 -1.96 -21.07
CA ASN A 337 5.52 -1.64 -20.20
C ASN A 337 5.11 -1.60 -18.70
N ALA A 338 3.92 -1.06 -18.40
CA ALA A 338 3.37 -1.04 -17.05
C ALA A 338 3.15 -2.46 -16.51
N ARG A 339 2.67 -3.37 -17.37
CA ARG A 339 2.50 -4.79 -17.02
C ARG A 339 3.84 -5.47 -16.76
N GLU A 340 4.82 -5.29 -17.64
CA GLU A 340 6.17 -5.83 -17.42
C GLU A 340 6.79 -5.32 -16.12
N ARG A 341 6.58 -4.03 -15.81
CA ARG A 341 7.05 -3.45 -14.56
C ARG A 341 6.34 -4.05 -13.35
N ALA A 342 5.00 -4.12 -13.37
CA ALA A 342 4.20 -4.66 -12.27
C ALA A 342 4.59 -6.11 -11.94
N MET A 343 4.89 -6.93 -12.94
CA MET A 343 5.37 -8.30 -12.76
C MET A 343 6.68 -8.40 -11.98
N LYS A 344 7.46 -7.33 -11.87
CA LYS A 344 8.69 -7.27 -11.06
C LYS A 344 8.41 -7.07 -9.57
N PHE A 345 7.17 -6.75 -9.19
CA PHE A 345 6.74 -6.46 -7.82
C PHE A 345 5.78 -7.55 -7.34
N SER A 346 6.30 -8.67 -6.85
CA SER A 346 5.48 -9.72 -6.28
C SER A 346 5.54 -9.76 -4.76
N TRP A 347 4.50 -10.34 -4.15
CA TRP A 347 4.48 -10.53 -2.70
C TRP A 347 5.59 -11.46 -2.21
N GLU A 348 5.98 -12.47 -3.00
CA GLU A 348 7.12 -13.34 -2.69
C GLU A 348 8.42 -12.55 -2.57
N ARG A 349 8.68 -11.65 -3.53
CA ARG A 349 9.86 -10.80 -3.53
C ARG A 349 9.85 -9.80 -2.37
N SER A 350 8.68 -9.23 -2.08
CA SER A 350 8.50 -8.34 -0.94
C SER A 350 8.74 -9.09 0.38
N THR A 351 8.24 -10.32 0.50
CA THR A 351 8.48 -11.21 1.65
C THR A 351 9.95 -11.56 1.81
N ASP A 352 10.69 -11.81 0.71
CA ASP A 352 12.14 -12.02 0.78
C ASP A 352 12.87 -10.79 1.37
N GLN A 353 12.41 -9.58 1.04
CA GLN A 353 12.97 -8.35 1.60
C GLN A 353 12.66 -8.22 3.10
N VAL A 354 11.46 -8.61 3.55
CA VAL A 354 11.10 -8.68 4.97
C VAL A 354 11.99 -9.69 5.71
N LEU A 355 12.18 -10.87 5.15
CA LEU A 355 13.04 -11.89 5.76
C LEU A 355 14.48 -11.41 5.86
N ARG A 356 15.02 -10.76 4.82
CA ARG A 356 16.35 -10.14 4.87
C ARG A 356 16.45 -9.05 5.93
N LEU A 357 15.42 -8.21 6.05
CA LEU A 357 15.32 -7.19 7.08
C LEU A 357 15.41 -7.79 8.49
N LEU A 358 14.79 -8.95 8.70
CA LEU A 358 14.87 -9.74 9.93
C LEU A 358 16.19 -10.53 10.07
N GLY A 359 17.09 -10.44 9.09
CA GLY A 359 18.39 -11.07 9.10
C GLY A 359 18.40 -12.55 8.72
N TYR A 360 17.32 -13.02 8.05
CA TYR A 360 17.34 -14.33 7.42
C TYR A 360 18.17 -14.28 6.13
N VAL A 361 18.97 -15.31 5.88
CA VAL A 361 19.78 -15.47 4.66
C VAL A 361 19.35 -16.71 3.89
N ARG A 362 19.46 -16.68 2.57
CA ARG A 362 19.25 -17.88 1.76
C ARG A 362 20.37 -18.89 2.02
N ASN A 363 20.00 -20.13 2.32
CA ASN A 363 20.95 -21.25 2.39
C ASN A 363 21.28 -21.76 0.96
N GLN A 364 22.13 -22.78 0.86
CA GLN A 364 22.52 -23.40 -0.41
C GLN A 364 21.34 -24.02 -1.17
N GLU A 365 20.29 -24.41 -0.46
CA GLU A 365 19.04 -24.97 -1.03
C GLU A 365 18.04 -23.88 -1.44
N GLY A 366 18.41 -22.58 -1.34
CA GLY A 366 17.56 -21.43 -1.67
C GLY A 366 16.52 -21.09 -0.60
N LEU A 367 16.49 -21.79 0.53
CA LEU A 367 15.58 -21.54 1.65
C LEU A 367 16.13 -20.41 2.53
N MET A 368 15.22 -19.57 3.06
CA MET A 368 15.57 -18.53 4.01
C MET A 368 15.77 -19.13 5.39
N ALA A 369 16.99 -19.12 5.91
CA ALA A 369 17.34 -19.67 7.20
C ALA A 369 17.81 -18.59 8.18
N ASN A 370 17.45 -18.76 9.45
CA ASN A 370 17.99 -17.93 10.52
C ASN A 370 19.44 -18.38 10.84
N PRO A 371 20.46 -17.54 10.65
CA PRO A 371 21.86 -17.95 10.90
C PRO A 371 22.15 -18.32 12.36
N ARG A 372 21.34 -17.85 13.32
CA ARG A 372 21.52 -18.17 14.75
C ARG A 372 21.07 -19.60 15.13
N THR A 373 20.16 -20.21 14.35
CA THR A 373 19.75 -21.60 14.62
C THR A 373 20.80 -22.63 14.23
N ARG A 374 21.89 -22.23 13.51
CA ARG A 374 23.01 -23.12 13.16
C ARG A 374 24.06 -23.27 14.31
N GLU A 375 24.09 -22.33 15.25
CA GLU A 375 25.07 -22.39 16.38
C GLU A 375 24.56 -23.19 17.60
N GLN A 376 23.30 -23.69 17.53
CA GLN A 376 22.66 -24.47 18.61
C GLN A 376 22.37 -25.94 18.25
N ARG A 377 22.92 -26.42 17.11
CA ARG A 377 22.84 -27.87 16.76
C ARG A 377 24.21 -28.51 16.76
#